data_361fc11d4b30d12d97373eb82c3746cc
#
_entry.id   361fc11d4b30d12d97373eb82c3746cc
#
_cell.length_a   1.000
_cell.length_b   1.000
_cell.length_c   1.000
_cell.angle_alpha   90.00
_cell.angle_beta   90.00
_cell.angle_gamma   90.00
#
_symmetry.space_group_name_H-M   'P 1'
#
loop_
_entity.id
_entity.type
_entity.pdbx_description
1 polymer ?
#
loop_
_entity_poly.entity_id
_entity_poly.type
_entity_poly.pdbx_seq_one_letter_code
_entity_poly.pdbx_strand_id
1 'polypeptide(L)'
;MGSEMCIRDRAWDAFTKFSMPITTDEAWRRTDLRLLPASDFKIPKEGAFEDLPVVPESLLKPLTGEQHGGQITLLPGGSHVDLDPDLVSKGVIFTDIRTAEREHTELLNKLIGTIVKPEDGKFAALASALAGNGVLLYVPKNVQVETPLHSVLWGPGTDLAHFSHLIVYVEDGASVTYVHEAASPNEMGHAMHAGIVEIHVGKDANLRFVELQSWGRHVWNFSHERARVERGGNLDWIFGAVGSRLTKNFSDLDLAGEGSVGRMSGFYFTDGTQHLDHDTQQNHLAPHTTSDLLFKGALKGKSRSVWQGMIYVAPGAQKTDGYQANRNLILDEQARADSIPGLEILADDVRCTHGATVGKLEKEPLFYLKSRGIPQAEAERLVVEGFFDPIMQRIPFEGVRERFQQAIQDKLSVDK
;
A
#
# COMPACT_ATOMS: atom_id res chain seq x y z
N MET A 1 -14.89 -0.14 -27.08
CA MET A 1 -13.63 -0.71 -27.59
C MET A 1 -12.55 0.34 -27.96
N GLY A 2 -12.86 1.60 -28.23
CA GLY A 2 -11.86 2.55 -28.71
C GLY A 2 -11.00 3.27 -27.65
N SER A 3 -11.52 3.53 -26.44
CA SER A 3 -10.81 4.37 -25.46
C SER A 3 -9.84 3.59 -24.57
N GLU A 4 -10.15 2.36 -24.23
CA GLU A 4 -9.33 1.56 -23.31
C GLU A 4 -8.08 0.99 -24.00
N MET A 5 -8.22 0.46 -25.21
CA MET A 5 -7.08 0.06 -26.04
C MET A 5 -6.13 1.23 -26.26
N CYS A 6 -6.67 2.46 -26.40
CA CYS A 6 -5.88 3.68 -26.50
C CYS A 6 -5.12 4.01 -25.19
N ILE A 7 -5.69 3.72 -24.00
CA ILE A 7 -5.00 3.93 -22.72
C ILE A 7 -3.85 2.94 -22.55
N ARG A 8 -4.08 1.65 -22.79
CA ARG A 8 -3.05 0.60 -22.71
C ARG A 8 -1.94 0.81 -23.74
N ASP A 9 -2.29 1.17 -24.98
CA ASP A 9 -1.31 1.48 -26.02
C ASP A 9 -0.44 2.69 -25.63
N ARG A 10 -1.05 3.76 -25.11
CA ARG A 10 -0.32 4.92 -24.59
C ARG A 10 0.61 4.54 -23.43
N ALA A 11 0.13 3.68 -22.54
CA ALA A 11 0.92 3.20 -21.41
C ALA A 11 2.10 2.34 -21.88
N TRP A 12 1.91 1.50 -22.89
CA TRP A 12 2.99 0.73 -23.50
C TRP A 12 4.02 1.61 -24.21
N ASP A 13 3.56 2.64 -24.92
CA ASP A 13 4.44 3.63 -25.53
C ASP A 13 5.27 4.40 -24.48
N ALA A 14 4.66 4.76 -23.36
CA ALA A 14 5.36 5.37 -22.24
C ALA A 14 6.41 4.41 -21.64
N PHE A 15 6.03 3.15 -21.38
CA PHE A 15 6.93 2.12 -20.87
C PHE A 15 8.16 1.94 -21.77
N THR A 16 7.97 1.90 -23.09
CA THR A 16 9.08 1.68 -24.02
C THR A 16 10.05 2.87 -24.08
N LYS A 17 9.57 4.09 -23.79
CA LYS A 17 10.40 5.32 -23.74
C LYS A 17 11.18 5.45 -22.44
N PHE A 18 10.68 4.95 -21.33
CA PHE A 18 11.39 4.98 -20.06
C PHE A 18 12.57 4.00 -20.06
N SER A 19 13.76 4.48 -19.68
CA SER A 19 14.87 3.60 -19.31
C SER A 19 14.55 2.85 -18.02
N MET A 20 15.26 1.73 -17.78
CA MET A 20 15.21 1.12 -16.44
C MET A 20 15.80 2.10 -15.42
N PRO A 21 15.13 2.32 -14.27
CA PRO A 21 15.65 3.18 -13.24
C PRO A 21 17.01 2.72 -12.72
N ILE A 22 17.88 3.66 -12.44
CA ILE A 22 19.24 3.42 -11.92
C ILE A 22 19.50 4.26 -10.66
N THR A 23 20.53 3.91 -9.93
CA THR A 23 20.85 4.56 -8.63
C THR A 23 21.35 6.01 -8.75
N THR A 24 21.46 6.57 -9.96
CA THR A 24 21.67 8.01 -10.17
C THR A 24 20.36 8.80 -10.22
N ASP A 25 19.24 8.12 -10.44
CA ASP A 25 17.91 8.73 -10.40
C ASP A 25 17.52 8.99 -8.93
N GLU A 26 17.03 10.19 -8.61
CA GLU A 26 16.82 10.61 -7.22
C GLU A 26 15.92 9.64 -6.44
N ALA A 27 14.77 9.29 -6.99
CA ALA A 27 13.82 8.36 -6.35
C ALA A 27 14.35 6.92 -6.21
N TRP A 28 15.40 6.56 -6.94
CA TRP A 28 15.99 5.21 -6.99
C TRP A 28 17.40 5.15 -6.40
N ARG A 29 17.92 6.27 -5.89
CA ARG A 29 19.29 6.38 -5.39
C ARG A 29 19.68 5.31 -4.38
N ARG A 30 18.71 4.79 -3.64
CA ARG A 30 18.91 3.79 -2.58
C ARG A 30 18.39 2.41 -2.91
N THR A 31 17.77 2.24 -4.09
CA THR A 31 17.14 1.00 -4.54
C THR A 31 17.73 0.56 -5.88
N ASP A 32 18.52 -0.50 -5.83
CA ASP A 32 19.30 -1.01 -6.97
C ASP A 32 18.55 -2.17 -7.63
N LEU A 33 18.27 -2.03 -8.92
CA LEU A 33 17.56 -3.00 -9.73
C LEU A 33 18.46 -3.90 -10.61
N ARG A 34 19.78 -3.81 -10.48
CA ARG A 34 20.70 -4.61 -11.33
C ARG A 34 20.53 -6.13 -11.18
N LEU A 35 19.97 -6.56 -10.06
CA LEU A 35 19.70 -7.99 -9.80
C LEU A 35 18.26 -8.40 -10.16
N LEU A 36 17.43 -7.50 -10.69
CA LEU A 36 16.10 -7.84 -11.17
C LEU A 36 16.19 -8.64 -12.46
N PRO A 37 15.74 -9.92 -12.49
CA PRO A 37 15.82 -10.77 -13.68
C PRO A 37 14.66 -10.44 -14.64
N ALA A 38 14.63 -9.22 -15.18
CA ALA A 38 13.49 -8.68 -15.93
C ALA A 38 13.15 -9.47 -17.20
N SER A 39 14.14 -10.20 -17.79
CA SER A 39 13.95 -11.04 -18.98
C SER A 39 13.28 -12.38 -18.69
N ASP A 40 13.25 -12.82 -17.45
CA ASP A 40 12.85 -14.18 -17.08
C ASP A 40 11.36 -14.27 -16.78
N PHE A 41 10.72 -13.13 -16.53
CA PHE A 41 9.32 -13.07 -16.14
C PHE A 41 8.37 -13.33 -17.30
N LYS A 42 7.32 -14.11 -17.01
CA LYS A 42 6.22 -14.43 -17.92
C LYS A 42 4.93 -13.84 -17.36
N ILE A 43 4.06 -13.38 -18.26
CA ILE A 43 2.73 -12.94 -17.88
C ILE A 43 1.83 -14.16 -17.73
N PRO A 44 1.12 -14.33 -16.61
CA PRO A 44 0.15 -15.40 -16.45
C PRO A 44 -0.93 -15.36 -17.54
N LYS A 45 -1.22 -16.50 -18.16
CA LYS A 45 -2.31 -16.62 -19.13
C LYS A 45 -3.59 -16.99 -18.40
N GLU A 46 -4.73 -16.58 -18.98
CA GLU A 46 -6.05 -16.97 -18.48
C GLU A 46 -6.21 -18.51 -18.48
N GLY A 47 -6.73 -19.06 -17.38
CA GLY A 47 -6.94 -20.51 -17.22
C GLY A 47 -5.66 -21.35 -17.07
N ALA A 48 -4.48 -20.75 -16.96
CA ALA A 48 -3.21 -21.50 -16.89
C ALA A 48 -2.90 -22.08 -15.48
N PHE A 49 -3.85 -22.06 -14.52
CA PHE A 49 -3.56 -22.18 -13.11
C PHE A 49 -4.52 -23.07 -12.32
N GLU A 50 -5.01 -24.16 -12.92
CA GLU A 50 -5.88 -25.12 -12.24
C GLU A 50 -5.21 -25.80 -11.03
N ASP A 51 -3.85 -25.86 -11.01
CA ASP A 51 -3.05 -26.53 -9.96
C ASP A 51 -2.34 -25.56 -9.01
N LEU A 52 -2.76 -24.28 -8.93
CA LEU A 52 -2.11 -23.31 -8.03
C LEU A 52 -2.39 -23.58 -6.56
N PRO A 53 -1.45 -23.19 -5.66
CA PRO A 53 -1.72 -23.19 -4.23
C PRO A 53 -2.99 -22.43 -3.88
N VAL A 54 -3.87 -23.09 -3.12
CA VAL A 54 -5.12 -22.48 -2.66
C VAL A 54 -4.80 -21.26 -1.80
N VAL A 55 -5.62 -20.22 -1.91
CA VAL A 55 -5.53 -19.06 -1.02
C VAL A 55 -5.68 -19.52 0.43
N PRO A 56 -4.73 -19.22 1.31
CA PRO A 56 -4.83 -19.59 2.72
C PRO A 56 -6.12 -19.03 3.35
N GLU A 57 -6.83 -19.88 4.08
CA GLU A 57 -8.09 -19.49 4.76
C GLU A 57 -7.88 -18.26 5.66
N SER A 58 -6.71 -18.13 6.26
CA SER A 58 -6.35 -16.95 7.07
C SER A 58 -6.40 -15.63 6.31
N LEU A 59 -6.17 -15.62 4.98
CA LEU A 59 -6.28 -14.42 4.14
C LEU A 59 -7.72 -14.10 3.76
N LEU A 60 -8.65 -15.04 3.90
CA LEU A 60 -10.06 -14.87 3.56
C LEU A 60 -10.90 -14.45 4.77
N LYS A 61 -10.35 -14.44 5.97
CA LYS A 61 -11.05 -14.03 7.19
C LYS A 61 -11.24 -12.52 7.26
N PRO A 62 -12.36 -12.04 7.81
CA PRO A 62 -12.56 -10.62 8.05
C PRO A 62 -11.48 -10.03 8.96
N LEU A 63 -10.94 -8.87 8.58
CA LEU A 63 -9.94 -8.13 9.37
C LEU A 63 -10.54 -6.89 10.04
N THR A 64 -11.70 -6.44 9.57
CA THR A 64 -12.29 -5.15 9.93
C THR A 64 -13.74 -5.27 10.39
N GLY A 65 -14.13 -6.42 10.90
CA GLY A 65 -15.49 -6.71 11.38
C GLY A 65 -15.71 -8.21 11.55
N GLU A 66 -16.95 -8.61 11.79
CA GLU A 66 -17.30 -10.01 11.93
C GLU A 66 -17.51 -10.71 10.57
N GLN A 67 -17.85 -9.92 9.54
CA GLN A 67 -18.11 -10.41 8.18
C GLN A 67 -17.71 -9.37 7.14
N HIS A 68 -17.60 -9.79 5.88
CA HIS A 68 -17.43 -8.91 4.73
C HIS A 68 -18.79 -8.49 4.16
N GLY A 69 -18.91 -7.24 3.70
CA GLY A 69 -20.01 -6.80 2.82
C GLY A 69 -19.79 -7.22 1.37
N GLY A 70 -18.56 -7.59 1.01
CA GLY A 70 -18.16 -8.19 -0.25
C GLY A 70 -16.70 -8.62 -0.19
N GLN A 71 -16.37 -9.68 -0.92
CA GLN A 71 -15.01 -10.21 -1.02
C GLN A 71 -14.63 -10.50 -2.46
N ILE A 72 -13.44 -10.06 -2.86
CA ILE A 72 -12.84 -10.38 -4.15
C ILE A 72 -11.53 -11.13 -3.92
N THR A 73 -11.40 -12.29 -4.55
CA THR A 73 -10.13 -13.02 -4.62
C THR A 73 -9.58 -12.93 -6.03
N LEU A 74 -8.45 -12.26 -6.18
CA LEU A 74 -7.73 -12.13 -7.44
C LEU A 74 -6.64 -13.19 -7.51
N LEU A 75 -6.68 -13.99 -8.57
CA LEU A 75 -5.73 -15.07 -8.83
C LEU A 75 -5.00 -14.80 -10.15
N PRO A 76 -3.81 -15.38 -10.38
CA PRO A 76 -3.24 -15.38 -11.71
C PRO A 76 -4.24 -16.04 -12.70
N GLY A 77 -4.72 -15.26 -13.67
CA GLY A 77 -5.65 -15.78 -14.69
C GLY A 77 -7.14 -15.81 -14.34
N GLY A 78 -7.55 -15.36 -13.14
CA GLY A 78 -8.96 -15.36 -12.77
C GLY A 78 -9.29 -14.59 -11.51
N SER A 79 -10.57 -14.50 -11.18
CA SER A 79 -11.06 -13.87 -9.95
C SER A 79 -12.33 -14.57 -9.47
N HIS A 80 -12.59 -14.45 -8.18
CA HIS A 80 -13.86 -14.80 -7.55
C HIS A 80 -14.40 -13.56 -6.87
N VAL A 81 -15.68 -13.24 -7.11
CA VAL A 81 -16.34 -12.03 -6.58
C VAL A 81 -17.59 -12.45 -5.82
N ASP A 82 -17.71 -11.99 -4.60
CA ASP A 82 -18.91 -12.09 -3.77
C ASP A 82 -19.25 -10.69 -3.24
N LEU A 83 -20.49 -10.24 -3.43
CA LEU A 83 -20.95 -8.92 -2.98
C LEU A 83 -22.38 -9.05 -2.44
N ASP A 84 -22.61 -8.47 -1.26
CA ASP A 84 -23.93 -8.41 -0.65
C ASP A 84 -24.96 -7.79 -1.60
N PRO A 85 -26.07 -8.47 -1.91
CA PRO A 85 -27.13 -7.95 -2.76
C PRO A 85 -27.70 -6.61 -2.31
N ASP A 86 -27.70 -6.31 -1.02
CA ASP A 86 -28.14 -5.01 -0.49
C ASP A 86 -27.24 -3.88 -0.96
N LEU A 87 -25.93 -4.10 -1.05
CA LEU A 87 -25.00 -3.11 -1.60
C LEU A 87 -25.19 -2.92 -3.10
N VAL A 88 -25.44 -4.01 -3.82
CA VAL A 88 -25.79 -3.93 -5.25
C VAL A 88 -27.05 -3.09 -5.46
N SER A 89 -28.08 -3.30 -4.63
CA SER A 89 -29.33 -2.52 -4.70
C SER A 89 -29.16 -1.02 -4.44
N LYS A 90 -28.12 -0.65 -3.67
CA LYS A 90 -27.70 0.73 -3.41
C LYS A 90 -26.83 1.31 -4.53
N GLY A 91 -26.53 0.54 -5.56
CA GLY A 91 -25.70 0.94 -6.69
C GLY A 91 -24.18 0.88 -6.43
N VAL A 92 -23.75 0.21 -5.36
CA VAL A 92 -22.32 -0.06 -5.11
C VAL A 92 -21.83 -1.04 -6.17
N ILE A 93 -20.69 -0.73 -6.79
CA ILE A 93 -19.98 -1.62 -7.69
C ILE A 93 -18.70 -2.04 -6.97
N PHE A 94 -18.54 -3.33 -6.73
CA PHE A 94 -17.34 -3.92 -6.21
C PHE A 94 -17.07 -5.20 -7.00
N THR A 95 -16.17 -5.11 -7.96
CA THR A 95 -15.94 -6.18 -8.93
C THR A 95 -14.49 -6.21 -9.40
N ASP A 96 -14.08 -7.30 -10.01
CA ASP A 96 -12.78 -7.37 -10.66
C ASP A 96 -12.74 -6.52 -11.93
N ILE A 97 -11.51 -6.12 -12.33
CA ILE A 97 -11.31 -5.18 -13.45
C ILE A 97 -11.81 -5.73 -14.77
N ARG A 98 -11.73 -7.05 -15.03
CA ARG A 98 -12.18 -7.67 -16.27
C ARG A 98 -13.72 -7.68 -16.39
N THR A 99 -14.39 -7.90 -15.28
CA THR A 99 -15.84 -7.76 -15.21
C THR A 99 -16.25 -6.31 -15.37
N ALA A 100 -15.53 -5.37 -14.75
CA ALA A 100 -15.75 -3.93 -14.96
C ALA A 100 -15.57 -3.50 -16.42
N GLU A 101 -14.60 -4.06 -17.13
CA GLU A 101 -14.39 -3.83 -18.57
C GLU A 101 -15.60 -4.24 -19.44
N ARG A 102 -16.30 -5.30 -19.04
CA ARG A 102 -17.47 -5.82 -19.79
C ARG A 102 -18.77 -5.15 -19.39
N GLU A 103 -18.99 -4.96 -18.09
CA GLU A 103 -20.32 -4.60 -17.55
C GLU A 103 -20.42 -3.13 -17.14
N HIS A 104 -19.27 -2.48 -16.86
CA HIS A 104 -19.18 -1.10 -16.41
C HIS A 104 -18.21 -0.24 -17.25
N THR A 105 -18.10 -0.55 -18.55
CA THR A 105 -17.14 0.05 -19.48
C THR A 105 -17.15 1.58 -19.45
N GLU A 106 -18.32 2.23 -19.47
CA GLU A 106 -18.41 3.69 -19.48
C GLU A 106 -17.88 4.32 -18.19
N LEU A 107 -18.18 3.72 -17.06
CA LEU A 107 -17.70 4.17 -15.76
C LEU A 107 -16.18 3.97 -15.65
N LEU A 108 -15.72 2.75 -15.96
CA LEU A 108 -14.29 2.42 -15.90
C LEU A 108 -13.47 3.38 -16.78
N ASN A 109 -13.91 3.65 -18.01
CA ASN A 109 -13.21 4.57 -18.93
C ASN A 109 -13.13 6.02 -18.42
N LYS A 110 -14.05 6.43 -17.52
CA LYS A 110 -14.00 7.75 -16.90
C LYS A 110 -13.01 7.82 -15.73
N LEU A 111 -12.70 6.70 -15.10
CA LEU A 111 -11.95 6.64 -13.86
C LEU A 111 -10.49 6.19 -14.06
N ILE A 112 -10.27 5.18 -14.90
CA ILE A 112 -8.95 4.54 -15.05
C ILE A 112 -7.90 5.50 -15.61
N GLY A 113 -6.73 5.55 -14.95
CA GLY A 113 -5.59 6.39 -15.37
C GLY A 113 -5.84 7.89 -15.21
N THR A 114 -6.80 8.29 -14.37
CA THR A 114 -7.10 9.71 -14.12
C THR A 114 -6.26 10.29 -12.98
N ILE A 115 -5.86 9.47 -12.04
CA ILE A 115 -5.13 9.85 -10.83
C ILE A 115 -3.66 9.42 -10.93
N VAL A 116 -3.40 8.13 -11.19
CA VAL A 116 -2.05 7.64 -11.49
C VAL A 116 -1.91 7.52 -13.01
N LYS A 117 -0.87 8.13 -13.56
CA LYS A 117 -0.64 8.18 -15.00
C LYS A 117 0.51 7.26 -15.43
N PRO A 118 0.50 6.73 -16.66
CA PRO A 118 1.65 5.99 -17.18
C PRO A 118 2.96 6.78 -17.12
N GLU A 119 2.87 8.10 -17.18
CA GLU A 119 4.02 9.02 -17.14
C GLU A 119 4.63 9.16 -15.74
N ASP A 120 3.97 8.67 -14.68
CA ASP A 120 4.49 8.72 -13.31
C ASP A 120 5.72 7.81 -13.10
N GLY A 121 5.98 6.86 -14.02
CA GLY A 121 7.21 6.08 -14.01
C GLY A 121 7.14 4.79 -14.80
N LYS A 122 8.31 4.15 -14.96
CA LYS A 122 8.42 2.91 -15.77
C LYS A 122 7.48 1.81 -15.30
N PHE A 123 7.38 1.58 -13.98
CA PHE A 123 6.53 0.53 -13.43
C PHE A 123 5.05 0.93 -13.39
N ALA A 124 4.73 2.22 -13.28
CA ALA A 124 3.37 2.72 -13.48
C ALA A 124 2.91 2.48 -14.93
N ALA A 125 3.76 2.83 -15.91
CA ALA A 125 3.48 2.56 -17.31
C ALA A 125 3.30 1.06 -17.59
N LEU A 126 4.18 0.22 -17.03
CA LEU A 126 4.10 -1.24 -17.19
C LEU A 126 2.79 -1.81 -16.62
N ALA A 127 2.43 -1.41 -15.39
CA ALA A 127 1.19 -1.84 -14.76
C ALA A 127 -0.04 -1.33 -15.54
N SER A 128 -0.06 -0.05 -15.96
CA SER A 128 -1.15 0.50 -16.78
C SER A 128 -1.36 -0.24 -18.10
N ALA A 129 -0.26 -0.72 -18.73
CA ALA A 129 -0.34 -1.43 -20.01
C ALA A 129 -0.80 -2.87 -19.84
N LEU A 130 -0.41 -3.56 -18.77
CA LEU A 130 -0.50 -5.01 -18.65
C LEU A 130 -1.41 -5.50 -17.50
N ALA A 131 -1.98 -4.61 -16.68
CA ALA A 131 -2.86 -5.03 -15.60
C ALA A 131 -4.06 -5.82 -16.13
N GLY A 132 -4.04 -7.13 -15.86
CA GLY A 132 -5.14 -8.05 -16.14
C GLY A 132 -5.93 -8.43 -14.89
N ASN A 133 -5.44 -8.03 -13.72
CA ASN A 133 -6.07 -8.17 -12.41
C ASN A 133 -6.30 -6.81 -11.78
N GLY A 134 -7.26 -6.71 -10.89
CA GLY A 134 -7.54 -5.48 -10.17
C GLY A 134 -8.96 -5.43 -9.67
N VAL A 135 -9.30 -4.31 -9.04
CA VAL A 135 -10.62 -4.08 -8.45
C VAL A 135 -11.15 -2.73 -8.89
N LEU A 136 -12.41 -2.70 -9.28
CA LEU A 136 -13.21 -1.48 -9.33
C LEU A 136 -14.13 -1.45 -8.12
N LEU A 137 -13.87 -0.52 -7.19
CA LEU A 137 -14.80 -0.11 -6.14
C LEU A 137 -15.36 1.27 -6.47
N TYR A 138 -16.68 1.32 -6.66
CA TYR A 138 -17.43 2.57 -6.84
C TYR A 138 -18.54 2.63 -5.80
N VAL A 139 -18.56 3.67 -4.98
CA VAL A 139 -19.60 3.91 -3.98
C VAL A 139 -20.36 5.18 -4.38
N PRO A 140 -21.66 5.06 -4.70
CA PRO A 140 -22.48 6.19 -5.15
C PRO A 140 -22.65 7.25 -4.07
N LYS A 141 -23.04 8.45 -4.51
CA LYS A 141 -23.28 9.62 -3.66
C LYS A 141 -24.19 9.32 -2.48
N ASN A 142 -23.76 9.75 -1.28
CA ASN A 142 -24.45 9.61 0.00
C ASN A 142 -24.70 8.16 0.45
N VAL A 143 -24.13 7.16 -0.20
CA VAL A 143 -24.24 5.75 0.22
C VAL A 143 -23.28 5.49 1.36
N GLN A 144 -23.80 4.91 2.45
CA GLN A 144 -23.01 4.47 3.59
C GLN A 144 -22.85 2.96 3.53
N VAL A 145 -21.63 2.49 3.33
CA VAL A 145 -21.27 1.07 3.35
C VAL A 145 -20.77 0.73 4.74
N GLU A 146 -21.64 0.14 5.55
CA GLU A 146 -21.34 -0.13 6.97
C GLU A 146 -20.43 -1.35 7.14
N THR A 147 -20.66 -2.40 6.34
CA THR A 147 -19.87 -3.62 6.38
C THR A 147 -18.65 -3.49 5.46
N PRO A 148 -17.44 -3.71 5.99
CA PRO A 148 -16.22 -3.54 5.20
C PRO A 148 -16.15 -4.42 3.95
N LEU A 149 -15.55 -3.89 2.89
CA LEU A 149 -15.24 -4.62 1.67
C LEU A 149 -13.79 -5.14 1.73
N HIS A 150 -13.54 -6.30 1.14
CA HIS A 150 -12.24 -6.96 1.21
C HIS A 150 -11.82 -7.52 -0.14
N SER A 151 -10.56 -7.34 -0.51
CA SER A 151 -9.97 -8.05 -1.65
C SER A 151 -8.61 -8.64 -1.30
N VAL A 152 -8.33 -9.79 -1.89
CA VAL A 152 -7.04 -10.49 -1.77
C VAL A 152 -6.46 -10.68 -3.16
N LEU A 153 -5.25 -10.20 -3.39
CA LEU A 153 -4.42 -10.54 -4.53
C LEU A 153 -3.46 -11.66 -4.11
N TRP A 154 -3.76 -12.87 -4.55
CA TRP A 154 -2.93 -14.04 -4.32
C TRP A 154 -2.07 -14.36 -5.53
N GLY A 155 -0.77 -14.22 -5.38
CA GLY A 155 0.20 -14.33 -6.48
C GLY A 155 1.25 -15.42 -6.27
N PRO A 156 0.87 -16.72 -6.25
CA PRO A 156 1.83 -17.81 -6.23
C PRO A 156 2.54 -17.99 -7.58
N GLY A 157 3.65 -18.71 -7.56
CA GLY A 157 4.41 -19.08 -8.75
C GLY A 157 5.69 -18.27 -8.93
N THR A 158 6.67 -18.93 -9.53
CA THR A 158 7.98 -18.34 -9.86
C THR A 158 8.07 -18.03 -11.34
N ASP A 159 8.99 -17.13 -11.69
CA ASP A 159 9.18 -16.60 -13.05
C ASP A 159 7.93 -15.93 -13.64
N LEU A 160 7.04 -15.42 -12.74
CA LEU A 160 5.82 -14.74 -13.12
C LEU A 160 5.87 -13.25 -12.80
N ALA A 161 5.25 -12.46 -13.67
CA ALA A 161 4.96 -11.05 -13.43
C ALA A 161 3.45 -10.87 -13.25
N HIS A 162 3.07 -10.39 -12.10
CA HIS A 162 1.70 -10.03 -11.75
C HIS A 162 1.49 -8.53 -11.92
N PHE A 163 0.41 -8.13 -12.55
CA PHE A 163 0.06 -6.72 -12.74
C PHE A 163 -1.34 -6.46 -12.21
N SER A 164 -1.47 -5.44 -11.35
CA SER A 164 -2.76 -5.09 -10.75
C SER A 164 -3.10 -3.62 -10.90
N HIS A 165 -4.40 -3.32 -10.99
CA HIS A 165 -4.92 -1.97 -10.99
C HIS A 165 -6.15 -1.88 -10.09
N LEU A 166 -6.01 -1.19 -8.96
CA LEU A 166 -7.10 -0.91 -8.05
C LEU A 166 -7.63 0.49 -8.30
N ILE A 167 -8.93 0.60 -8.47
CA ILE A 167 -9.66 1.87 -8.62
C ILE A 167 -10.69 1.95 -7.51
N VAL A 168 -10.52 2.91 -6.60
CA VAL A 168 -11.40 3.16 -5.47
C VAL A 168 -12.01 4.54 -5.63
N TYR A 169 -13.29 4.59 -5.95
CA TYR A 169 -14.00 5.83 -6.20
C TYR A 169 -15.18 5.97 -5.25
N VAL A 170 -15.06 6.90 -4.30
CA VAL A 170 -16.07 7.19 -3.29
C VAL A 170 -16.67 8.55 -3.61
N GLU A 171 -17.95 8.58 -4.00
CA GLU A 171 -18.63 9.81 -4.38
C GLU A 171 -18.94 10.72 -3.18
N ASP A 172 -19.43 11.95 -3.46
CA ASP A 172 -19.75 12.97 -2.46
C ASP A 172 -20.66 12.42 -1.35
N GLY A 173 -20.29 12.66 -0.09
CA GLY A 173 -21.05 12.26 1.08
C GLY A 173 -21.14 10.75 1.35
N ALA A 174 -20.44 9.93 0.57
CA ALA A 174 -20.43 8.50 0.75
C ALA A 174 -19.37 8.06 1.79
N SER A 175 -19.54 6.85 2.35
CA SER A 175 -18.53 6.27 3.23
C SER A 175 -18.34 4.78 3.03
N VAL A 176 -17.09 4.32 3.16
CA VAL A 176 -16.72 2.90 3.06
C VAL A 176 -15.41 2.63 3.79
N THR A 177 -15.30 1.40 4.32
CA THR A 177 -14.03 0.79 4.70
C THR A 177 -13.69 -0.28 3.66
N TYR A 178 -12.48 -0.18 3.09
CA TYR A 178 -11.99 -1.16 2.12
C TYR A 178 -10.63 -1.68 2.54
N VAL A 179 -10.47 -3.00 2.55
CA VAL A 179 -9.21 -3.72 2.84
C VAL A 179 -8.72 -4.41 1.58
N HIS A 180 -7.48 -4.16 1.22
CA HIS A 180 -6.76 -4.87 0.17
C HIS A 180 -5.57 -5.61 0.74
N GLU A 181 -5.47 -6.91 0.47
CA GLU A 181 -4.30 -7.71 0.84
C GLU A 181 -3.60 -8.24 -0.42
N ALA A 182 -2.28 -8.08 -0.48
CA ALA A 182 -1.44 -8.64 -1.52
C ALA A 182 -0.45 -9.64 -0.91
N ALA A 183 -0.53 -10.90 -1.31
CA ALA A 183 0.24 -11.97 -0.69
C ALA A 183 0.66 -13.06 -1.68
N SER A 184 1.70 -13.79 -1.34
CA SER A 184 2.09 -15.04 -2.00
C SER A 184 2.78 -15.99 -1.01
N PRO A 185 2.88 -17.30 -1.30
CA PRO A 185 3.72 -18.20 -0.54
C PRO A 185 5.20 -17.79 -0.66
N ASN A 186 6.04 -18.32 0.23
CA ASN A 186 7.50 -18.25 0.03
C ASN A 186 7.92 -19.35 -0.93
N GLU A 187 8.52 -18.96 -2.04
CA GLU A 187 8.98 -19.89 -3.07
C GLU A 187 10.45 -19.63 -3.43
N MET A 188 11.08 -20.60 -4.08
CA MET A 188 12.44 -20.43 -4.63
C MET A 188 12.34 -19.73 -5.99
N GLY A 189 13.35 -18.93 -6.34
CA GLY A 189 13.40 -18.23 -7.62
C GLY A 189 13.02 -16.74 -7.49
N HIS A 190 12.30 -16.22 -8.47
CA HIS A 190 11.89 -14.82 -8.55
C HIS A 190 10.46 -14.73 -9.06
N ALA A 191 9.73 -13.72 -8.57
CA ALA A 191 8.49 -13.27 -9.16
C ALA A 191 8.46 -11.72 -9.09
N MET A 192 7.60 -11.09 -9.86
CA MET A 192 7.45 -9.64 -9.87
C MET A 192 5.97 -9.26 -9.72
N HIS A 193 5.72 -8.21 -8.98
CA HIS A 193 4.45 -7.51 -8.98
C HIS A 193 4.68 -6.06 -9.37
N ALA A 194 3.83 -5.52 -10.24
CA ALA A 194 3.71 -4.08 -10.45
C ALA A 194 2.24 -3.68 -10.36
N GLY A 195 1.92 -2.75 -9.46
CA GLY A 195 0.56 -2.35 -9.14
C GLY A 195 0.32 -0.85 -9.23
N ILE A 196 -0.92 -0.51 -9.50
CA ILE A 196 -1.45 0.86 -9.43
C ILE A 196 -2.62 0.86 -8.46
N VAL A 197 -2.69 1.89 -7.62
CA VAL A 197 -3.83 2.18 -6.76
C VAL A 197 -4.26 3.62 -6.99
N GLU A 198 -5.47 3.80 -7.54
CA GLU A 198 -6.10 5.09 -7.74
C GLU A 198 -7.25 5.26 -6.77
N ILE A 199 -7.18 6.28 -5.92
CA ILE A 199 -8.18 6.57 -4.89
C ILE A 199 -8.77 7.96 -5.12
N HIS A 200 -10.10 8.04 -5.22
CA HIS A 200 -10.83 9.29 -5.20
C HIS A 200 -11.79 9.32 -4.00
N VAL A 201 -11.68 10.37 -3.19
CA VAL A 201 -12.59 10.65 -2.08
C VAL A 201 -13.33 11.95 -2.38
N GLY A 202 -14.61 11.85 -2.65
CA GLY A 202 -15.50 12.96 -3.01
C GLY A 202 -15.70 13.95 -1.87
N LYS A 203 -16.48 15.01 -2.14
CA LYS A 203 -16.75 16.05 -1.15
C LYS A 203 -17.50 15.47 0.06
N ASP A 204 -17.01 15.82 1.25
CA ASP A 204 -17.59 15.39 2.53
C ASP A 204 -17.73 13.86 2.65
N ALA A 205 -16.97 13.09 1.83
CA ALA A 205 -16.93 11.64 1.84
C ALA A 205 -15.87 11.10 2.81
N ASN A 206 -16.02 9.85 3.23
CA ASN A 206 -15.10 9.21 4.15
C ASN A 206 -14.65 7.86 3.60
N LEU A 207 -13.35 7.70 3.42
CA LEU A 207 -12.75 6.41 3.07
C LEU A 207 -11.75 5.99 4.16
N ARG A 208 -11.89 4.77 4.63
CA ARG A 208 -10.83 4.08 5.34
C ARG A 208 -10.30 2.99 4.43
N PHE A 209 -9.04 3.14 4.02
CA PHE A 209 -8.37 2.18 3.15
C PHE A 209 -7.25 1.49 3.92
N VAL A 210 -7.29 0.17 3.96
CA VAL A 210 -6.28 -0.68 4.59
C VAL A 210 -5.59 -1.49 3.50
N GLU A 211 -4.29 -1.36 3.42
CA GLU A 211 -3.46 -2.09 2.46
C GLU A 211 -2.40 -2.90 3.19
N LEU A 212 -2.41 -4.22 3.00
CA LEU A 212 -1.48 -5.14 3.62
C LEU A 212 -0.68 -5.89 2.57
N GLN A 213 0.65 -5.88 2.72
CA GLN A 213 1.56 -6.56 1.82
C GLN A 213 2.34 -7.63 2.58
N SER A 214 2.17 -8.88 2.16
CA SER A 214 2.86 -10.06 2.69
C SER A 214 3.38 -10.99 1.58
N TRP A 215 3.93 -10.41 0.50
CA TRP A 215 4.56 -11.14 -0.58
C TRP A 215 5.66 -12.07 -0.09
N GLY A 216 5.81 -13.21 -0.73
CA GLY A 216 6.94 -14.11 -0.51
C GLY A 216 8.29 -13.44 -0.76
N ARG A 217 9.36 -13.96 -0.13
CA ARG A 217 10.71 -13.39 -0.21
C ARG A 217 11.37 -13.46 -1.60
N HIS A 218 10.72 -14.05 -2.58
CA HIS A 218 11.15 -14.12 -3.97
C HIS A 218 10.57 -12.99 -4.83
N VAL A 219 9.59 -12.24 -4.32
CA VAL A 219 8.83 -11.23 -5.07
C VAL A 219 9.53 -9.87 -5.07
N TRP A 220 9.67 -9.29 -6.26
CA TRP A 220 10.02 -7.90 -6.51
C TRP A 220 8.71 -7.12 -6.68
N ASN A 221 8.44 -6.19 -5.77
CA ASN A 221 7.18 -5.46 -5.73
C ASN A 221 7.39 -3.97 -6.03
N PHE A 222 6.64 -3.47 -7.01
CA PHE A 222 6.64 -2.06 -7.42
C PHE A 222 5.22 -1.54 -7.43
N SER A 223 4.94 -0.45 -6.70
CA SER A 223 3.61 0.14 -6.71
C SER A 223 3.64 1.65 -6.83
N HIS A 224 2.65 2.17 -7.56
CA HIS A 224 2.35 3.58 -7.68
C HIS A 224 0.91 3.80 -7.20
N GLU A 225 0.77 4.54 -6.14
CA GLU A 225 -0.48 4.75 -5.45
C GLU A 225 -0.72 6.24 -5.28
N ARG A 226 -1.91 6.69 -5.62
CA ARG A 226 -2.27 8.09 -5.40
C ARG A 226 -3.72 8.21 -4.97
N ALA A 227 -3.92 9.01 -3.93
CA ALA A 227 -5.24 9.38 -3.44
C ALA A 227 -5.49 10.86 -3.67
N ARG A 228 -6.68 11.18 -4.18
CA ARG A 228 -7.16 12.54 -4.32
C ARG A 228 -8.38 12.76 -3.43
N VAL A 229 -8.28 13.74 -2.52
CA VAL A 229 -9.31 14.04 -1.53
C VAL A 229 -9.90 15.43 -1.82
N GLU A 230 -11.21 15.46 -2.08
CA GLU A 230 -11.95 16.66 -2.40
C GLU A 230 -12.40 17.41 -1.13
N ARG A 231 -13.09 18.56 -1.30
CA ARG A 231 -13.49 19.47 -0.21
C ARG A 231 -14.20 18.73 0.95
N GLY A 232 -13.68 18.91 2.18
CA GLY A 232 -14.23 18.28 3.38
C GLY A 232 -14.12 16.75 3.40
N GLY A 233 -13.55 16.12 2.37
CA GLY A 233 -13.32 14.68 2.31
C GLY A 233 -12.28 14.22 3.33
N ASN A 234 -12.38 12.97 3.77
CA ASN A 234 -11.51 12.40 4.78
C ASN A 234 -11.01 11.02 4.32
N LEU A 235 -9.69 10.85 4.30
CA LEU A 235 -9.01 9.58 4.03
C LEU A 235 -8.20 9.13 5.24
N ASP A 236 -8.48 7.93 5.73
CA ASP A 236 -7.64 7.21 6.70
C ASP A 236 -6.98 6.03 5.97
N TRP A 237 -5.69 6.17 5.63
CA TRP A 237 -4.92 5.21 4.84
C TRP A 237 -3.95 4.45 5.74
N ILE A 238 -4.22 3.17 5.93
CA ILE A 238 -3.42 2.27 6.77
C ILE A 238 -2.63 1.35 5.86
N PHE A 239 -1.31 1.35 6.01
CA PHE A 239 -0.38 0.57 5.21
C PHE A 239 0.42 -0.39 6.08
N GLY A 240 0.50 -1.68 5.69
CA GLY A 240 1.31 -2.68 6.37
C GLY A 240 2.17 -3.49 5.39
N ALA A 241 3.49 -3.59 5.65
CA ALA A 241 4.42 -4.34 4.81
C ALA A 241 5.32 -5.25 5.64
N VAL A 242 5.21 -6.56 5.39
CA VAL A 242 6.03 -7.56 6.08
C VAL A 242 6.71 -8.54 5.11
N GLY A 243 6.33 -8.52 3.84
CA GLY A 243 6.78 -9.43 2.81
C GLY A 243 7.74 -8.81 1.80
N SER A 244 7.93 -9.50 0.68
CA SER A 244 8.75 -9.24 -0.51
C SER A 244 10.26 -9.40 -0.32
N ARG A 245 10.97 -9.58 -1.42
CA ARG A 245 12.42 -9.44 -1.53
C ARG A 245 12.83 -7.98 -1.56
N LEU A 246 12.17 -7.24 -2.45
CA LEU A 246 12.32 -5.81 -2.60
C LEU A 246 10.95 -5.20 -2.86
N THR A 247 10.63 -4.14 -2.14
CA THR A 247 9.49 -3.27 -2.46
C THR A 247 9.99 -1.87 -2.75
N LYS A 248 9.52 -1.28 -3.85
CA LYS A 248 9.56 0.16 -4.11
C LYS A 248 8.12 0.64 -4.29
N ASN A 249 7.68 1.47 -3.36
CA ASN A 249 6.32 1.99 -3.31
C ASN A 249 6.36 3.52 -3.37
N PHE A 250 5.50 4.10 -4.18
CA PHE A 250 5.23 5.54 -4.25
C PHE A 250 3.77 5.76 -3.83
N SER A 251 3.55 6.48 -2.73
CA SER A 251 2.22 6.76 -2.18
C SER A 251 2.01 8.27 -2.04
N ASP A 252 1.21 8.84 -2.93
CA ASP A 252 0.91 10.26 -2.97
C ASP A 252 -0.50 10.54 -2.41
N LEU A 253 -0.61 11.53 -1.55
CA LEU A 253 -1.85 12.02 -0.99
C LEU A 253 -2.10 13.45 -1.44
N ASP A 254 -3.02 13.66 -2.38
CA ASP A 254 -3.42 14.96 -2.90
C ASP A 254 -4.63 15.49 -2.11
N LEU A 255 -4.41 16.44 -1.22
CA LEU A 255 -5.46 17.19 -0.52
C LEU A 255 -5.92 18.35 -1.42
N ALA A 256 -6.82 18.03 -2.36
CA ALA A 256 -7.18 18.89 -3.47
C ALA A 256 -8.32 19.85 -3.17
N GLY A 257 -9.15 19.52 -2.17
CA GLY A 257 -10.27 20.37 -1.77
C GLY A 257 -10.06 21.07 -0.43
N GLU A 258 -10.63 22.27 -0.27
CA GLU A 258 -10.58 23.00 0.98
C GLU A 258 -11.10 22.16 2.15
N GLY A 259 -10.38 22.17 3.28
CA GLY A 259 -10.76 21.43 4.50
C GLY A 259 -10.64 19.91 4.39
N SER A 260 -10.02 19.39 3.35
CA SER A 260 -9.78 17.94 3.25
C SER A 260 -8.75 17.46 4.28
N VAL A 261 -8.93 16.22 4.72
CA VAL A 261 -8.11 15.59 5.75
C VAL A 261 -7.56 14.26 5.24
N GLY A 262 -6.28 14.02 5.45
CA GLY A 262 -5.64 12.75 5.12
C GLY A 262 -4.73 12.26 6.24
N ARG A 263 -4.95 11.04 6.71
CA ARG A 263 -4.07 10.35 7.63
C ARG A 263 -3.42 9.16 6.93
N MET A 264 -2.10 9.02 7.06
CA MET A 264 -1.35 7.86 6.59
C MET A 264 -0.66 7.18 7.77
N SER A 265 -0.99 5.92 8.04
CA SER A 265 -0.42 5.15 9.15
C SER A 265 0.26 3.90 8.59
N GLY A 266 1.60 3.92 8.51
CA GLY A 266 2.39 2.84 7.94
C GLY A 266 3.17 2.04 8.99
N PHE A 267 3.20 0.73 8.85
CA PHE A 267 4.05 -0.13 9.65
C PHE A 267 4.74 -1.18 8.77
N TYR A 268 5.98 -1.49 9.09
CA TYR A 268 6.72 -2.54 8.38
C TYR A 268 7.71 -3.25 9.31
N PHE A 269 7.92 -4.52 9.01
CA PHE A 269 8.96 -5.31 9.66
C PHE A 269 9.76 -6.08 8.62
N THR A 270 11.05 -5.79 8.53
CA THR A 270 11.97 -6.44 7.59
C THR A 270 12.95 -7.36 8.31
N ASP A 271 13.33 -8.46 7.68
CA ASP A 271 14.33 -9.39 8.18
C ASP A 271 15.15 -10.00 7.04
N GLY A 272 16.17 -10.81 7.38
CA GLY A 272 17.05 -11.43 6.40
C GLY A 272 17.76 -10.41 5.52
N THR A 273 17.49 -10.41 4.23
CA THR A 273 18.04 -9.45 3.23
C THR A 273 16.97 -8.64 2.51
N GLN A 274 15.77 -8.54 3.08
CA GLN A 274 14.69 -7.75 2.49
C GLN A 274 15.08 -6.28 2.35
N HIS A 275 14.55 -5.64 1.31
CA HIS A 275 14.71 -4.21 1.06
C HIS A 275 13.33 -3.58 0.82
N LEU A 276 12.88 -2.70 1.73
CA LEU A 276 11.64 -1.96 1.56
C LEU A 276 11.94 -0.48 1.43
N ASP A 277 11.45 0.13 0.35
CA ASP A 277 11.64 1.54 0.02
C ASP A 277 10.27 2.18 -0.25
N HIS A 278 9.89 3.12 0.61
CA HIS A 278 8.62 3.83 0.59
C HIS A 278 8.85 5.32 0.36
N ASP A 279 8.39 5.83 -0.77
CA ASP A 279 8.27 7.25 -1.03
C ASP A 279 6.84 7.69 -0.74
N THR A 280 6.68 8.63 0.17
CA THR A 280 5.38 9.18 0.54
C THR A 280 5.35 10.67 0.29
N GLN A 281 4.29 11.16 -0.36
CA GLN A 281 4.14 12.59 -0.61
C GLN A 281 2.76 13.07 -0.16
N GLN A 282 2.73 14.14 0.63
CA GLN A 282 1.53 14.79 1.13
C GLN A 282 1.43 16.15 0.44
N ASN A 283 0.53 16.26 -0.54
CA ASN A 283 0.32 17.46 -1.36
C ASN A 283 -0.86 18.26 -0.84
N HIS A 284 -0.58 19.39 -0.21
CA HIS A 284 -1.60 20.36 0.20
C HIS A 284 -1.85 21.32 -0.95
N LEU A 285 -2.91 21.08 -1.72
CA LEU A 285 -3.23 21.83 -2.94
C LEU A 285 -4.32 22.89 -2.73
N ALA A 286 -4.99 22.88 -1.56
CA ALA A 286 -6.07 23.79 -1.20
C ALA A 286 -5.88 24.30 0.24
N PRO A 287 -6.54 25.42 0.63
CA PRO A 287 -6.44 25.94 2.00
C PRO A 287 -7.14 25.06 3.03
N HIS A 288 -6.78 25.24 4.31
CA HIS A 288 -7.35 24.55 5.47
C HIS A 288 -7.24 23.03 5.44
N THR A 289 -6.27 22.49 4.74
CA THR A 289 -6.04 21.04 4.63
C THR A 289 -5.18 20.52 5.76
N THR A 290 -5.44 19.27 6.17
CA THR A 290 -4.71 18.63 7.27
C THR A 290 -4.14 17.27 6.83
N SER A 291 -2.86 17.02 7.10
CA SER A 291 -2.25 15.71 6.93
C SER A 291 -1.49 15.25 8.18
N ASP A 292 -1.59 13.95 8.48
CA ASP A 292 -0.86 13.31 9.59
C ASP A 292 -0.31 11.96 9.13
N LEU A 293 1.00 11.90 8.89
CA LEU A 293 1.70 10.68 8.49
C LEU A 293 2.57 10.16 9.63
N LEU A 294 2.40 8.89 9.97
CA LEU A 294 3.29 8.17 10.88
C LEU A 294 3.66 6.81 10.27
N PHE A 295 4.94 6.61 9.99
CA PHE A 295 5.50 5.32 9.61
C PHE A 295 6.43 4.79 10.69
N LYS A 296 6.28 3.51 11.05
CA LYS A 296 7.16 2.80 11.99
C LYS A 296 7.69 1.51 11.37
N GLY A 297 9.00 1.29 11.53
CA GLY A 297 9.66 0.10 11.02
C GLY A 297 10.53 -0.59 12.06
N ALA A 298 10.59 -1.93 12.03
CA ALA A 298 11.60 -2.70 12.72
C ALA A 298 12.43 -3.49 11.71
N LEU A 299 13.74 -3.59 11.95
CA LEU A 299 14.67 -4.18 11.00
C LEU A 299 15.58 -5.19 11.70
N LYS A 300 15.63 -6.42 11.13
CA LYS A 300 16.42 -7.55 11.65
C LYS A 300 17.35 -8.12 10.56
N GLY A 301 18.42 -8.79 10.96
CA GLY A 301 19.37 -9.43 10.06
C GLY A 301 20.20 -8.41 9.27
N LYS A 302 20.21 -8.54 7.94
CA LYS A 302 20.89 -7.65 6.98
C LYS A 302 19.88 -6.84 6.17
N SER A 303 18.67 -6.73 6.67
CA SER A 303 17.59 -6.06 5.95
C SER A 303 17.79 -4.55 5.89
N ARG A 304 17.12 -3.93 4.92
CA ARG A 304 17.20 -2.50 4.71
C ARG A 304 15.82 -1.90 4.54
N SER A 305 15.59 -0.74 5.13
CA SER A 305 14.46 0.12 4.78
C SER A 305 14.93 1.50 4.33
N VAL A 306 14.18 2.06 3.40
CA VAL A 306 14.29 3.46 3.00
C VAL A 306 12.90 4.06 3.16
N TRP A 307 12.81 5.24 3.74
CA TRP A 307 11.62 6.04 3.72
C TRP A 307 11.99 7.46 3.29
N GLN A 308 11.34 7.92 2.24
CA GLN A 308 11.42 9.30 1.80
C GLN A 308 10.04 9.92 1.98
N GLY A 309 9.95 11.04 2.69
CA GLY A 309 8.68 11.72 2.93
C GLY A 309 8.77 13.17 2.48
N MET A 310 7.77 13.63 1.72
CA MET A 310 7.67 15.02 1.31
C MET A 310 6.32 15.59 1.74
N ILE A 311 6.34 16.75 2.39
CA ILE A 311 5.15 17.61 2.49
C ILE A 311 5.34 18.75 1.50
N TYR A 312 4.46 18.82 0.52
CA TYR A 312 4.37 19.92 -0.44
C TYR A 312 3.16 20.79 -0.13
N VAL A 313 3.38 22.09 -0.02
CA VAL A 313 2.29 23.08 0.18
C VAL A 313 2.27 24.03 -0.99
N ALA A 314 1.21 23.98 -1.79
CA ALA A 314 1.05 24.78 -2.99
C ALA A 314 0.88 26.28 -2.67
N PRO A 315 1.19 27.18 -3.62
CA PRO A 315 0.87 28.59 -3.50
C PRO A 315 -0.63 28.77 -3.20
N GLY A 316 -0.96 29.58 -2.15
CA GLY A 316 -2.34 29.83 -1.75
C GLY A 316 -2.99 28.76 -0.86
N ALA A 317 -2.35 27.63 -0.60
CA ALA A 317 -2.82 26.62 0.36
C ALA A 317 -2.57 27.04 1.81
N GLN A 318 -3.17 28.18 2.20
CA GLN A 318 -3.02 28.77 3.54
C GLN A 318 -3.75 27.93 4.60
N LYS A 319 -3.34 28.08 5.87
CA LYS A 319 -3.92 27.36 7.02
C LYS A 319 -3.75 25.83 6.93
N THR A 320 -2.78 25.38 6.16
CA THR A 320 -2.36 23.98 6.13
C THR A 320 -1.77 23.56 7.48
N ASP A 321 -2.15 22.36 7.96
CA ASP A 321 -1.54 21.68 9.10
C ASP A 321 -1.00 20.31 8.64
N GLY A 322 0.32 20.22 8.46
CA GLY A 322 0.98 19.03 7.93
C GLY A 322 1.97 18.43 8.93
N TYR A 323 1.86 17.14 9.19
CA TYR A 323 2.80 16.39 10.01
C TYR A 323 3.25 15.12 9.32
N GLN A 324 4.55 14.82 9.39
CA GLN A 324 5.08 13.51 8.99
C GLN A 324 6.15 13.01 9.96
N ALA A 325 6.13 11.73 10.26
CA ALA A 325 7.15 11.10 11.06
C ALA A 325 7.48 9.68 10.58
N ASN A 326 8.77 9.36 10.57
CA ASN A 326 9.25 8.00 10.38
C ASN A 326 10.14 7.59 11.56
N ARG A 327 9.85 6.45 12.16
CA ARG A 327 10.60 5.91 13.30
C ARG A 327 11.01 4.48 13.03
N ASN A 328 12.30 4.19 13.15
CA ASN A 328 12.86 2.88 12.88
C ASN A 328 13.57 2.32 14.12
N LEU A 329 13.35 1.04 14.37
CA LEU A 329 14.01 0.25 15.41
C LEU A 329 14.94 -0.77 14.75
N ILE A 330 16.23 -0.62 14.97
CA ILE A 330 17.26 -1.53 14.48
C ILE A 330 17.49 -2.62 15.52
N LEU A 331 17.22 -3.86 15.15
CA LEU A 331 17.38 -5.02 16.02
C LEU A 331 18.77 -5.66 15.89
N ASP A 332 19.36 -5.63 14.69
CA ASP A 332 20.68 -6.20 14.40
C ASP A 332 21.64 -5.17 13.82
N GLU A 333 22.95 -5.33 14.09
CA GLU A 333 23.97 -4.38 13.67
C GLU A 333 24.13 -4.23 12.15
N GLN A 334 23.75 -5.24 11.38
CA GLN A 334 23.84 -5.24 9.92
C GLN A 334 22.57 -4.70 9.24
N ALA A 335 21.50 -4.50 10.01
CA ALA A 335 20.29 -3.88 9.50
C ALA A 335 20.48 -2.37 9.34
N ARG A 336 19.82 -1.79 8.34
CA ARG A 336 19.97 -0.37 8.03
C ARG A 336 18.63 0.29 7.66
N ALA A 337 18.35 1.43 8.27
CA ALA A 337 17.25 2.30 7.92
C ALA A 337 17.76 3.67 7.46
N ASP A 338 17.30 4.11 6.28
CA ASP A 338 17.51 5.46 5.76
C ASP A 338 16.16 6.21 5.84
N SER A 339 16.13 7.35 6.53
CA SER A 339 14.91 8.15 6.73
C SER A 339 15.16 9.59 6.25
N ILE A 340 14.40 10.04 5.24
CA ILE A 340 14.69 11.26 4.48
C ILE A 340 13.41 12.11 4.40
N PRO A 341 13.09 12.87 5.47
CA PRO A 341 11.97 13.80 5.44
C PRO A 341 12.33 15.08 4.68
N GLY A 342 11.39 15.61 3.91
CA GLY A 342 11.48 16.88 3.21
C GLY A 342 10.24 17.74 3.38
N LEU A 343 10.42 19.04 3.24
CA LEU A 343 9.34 20.04 3.22
C LEU A 343 9.58 20.99 2.05
N GLU A 344 8.56 21.18 1.21
CA GLU A 344 8.52 22.21 0.18
C GLU A 344 7.29 23.08 0.39
N ILE A 345 7.47 24.28 0.92
CA ILE A 345 6.38 25.13 1.38
C ILE A 345 6.36 26.42 0.57
N LEU A 346 5.30 26.62 -0.21
CA LEU A 346 5.10 27.80 -1.07
C LEU A 346 3.93 28.68 -0.58
N ALA A 347 3.56 28.57 0.71
CA ALA A 347 2.55 29.39 1.38
C ALA A 347 3.08 29.91 2.73
N ASP A 348 2.55 31.01 3.24
CA ASP A 348 3.12 31.72 4.39
C ASP A 348 2.48 31.32 5.73
N ASP A 349 1.14 31.17 5.76
CA ASP A 349 0.38 30.90 6.99
C ASP A 349 0.05 29.42 7.09
N VAL A 350 1.05 28.64 7.47
CA VAL A 350 0.96 27.19 7.58
C VAL A 350 1.70 26.64 8.80
N ARG A 351 1.34 25.42 9.20
CA ARG A 351 2.03 24.66 10.23
C ARG A 351 2.44 23.32 9.66
N CYS A 352 3.73 23.19 9.33
CA CYS A 352 4.26 21.94 8.79
C CYS A 352 5.49 21.50 9.58
N THR A 353 5.48 20.26 10.04
CA THR A 353 6.57 19.70 10.83
C THR A 353 6.89 18.26 10.43
N HIS A 354 8.13 17.87 10.65
CA HIS A 354 8.54 16.48 10.43
C HIS A 354 9.42 15.93 11.57
N GLY A 355 9.48 14.61 11.68
CA GLY A 355 10.36 13.91 12.59
C GLY A 355 10.89 12.60 11.98
N ALA A 356 12.18 12.36 12.14
CA ALA A 356 12.80 11.09 11.75
C ALA A 356 13.70 10.57 12.84
N THR A 357 13.56 9.29 13.18
CA THR A 357 14.42 8.65 14.17
C THR A 357 14.81 7.25 13.73
N VAL A 358 16.08 6.92 13.94
CA VAL A 358 16.60 5.56 13.79
C VAL A 358 17.29 5.21 15.10
N GLY A 359 16.68 4.31 15.88
CA GLY A 359 17.17 3.86 17.17
C GLY A 359 17.57 2.39 17.13
N LYS A 360 18.52 2.01 17.98
CA LYS A 360 18.82 0.60 18.27
C LYS A 360 17.96 0.10 19.42
N LEU A 361 17.82 -1.21 19.51
CA LEU A 361 17.18 -1.85 20.66
C LEU A 361 17.97 -1.50 21.93
N GLU A 362 17.33 -0.79 22.85
CA GLU A 362 17.95 -0.32 24.08
C GLU A 362 18.19 -1.48 25.05
N LYS A 363 19.39 -1.51 25.65
CA LYS A 363 19.79 -2.58 26.58
C LYS A 363 19.08 -2.48 27.94
N GLU A 364 18.72 -1.27 28.34
CA GLU A 364 18.14 -1.03 29.67
C GLU A 364 16.73 -1.63 29.83
N PRO A 365 15.76 -1.41 28.92
CA PRO A 365 14.46 -2.11 28.97
C PRO A 365 14.60 -3.64 28.93
N LEU A 366 15.52 -4.16 28.08
CA LEU A 366 15.78 -5.59 28.02
C LEU A 366 16.35 -6.13 29.33
N PHE A 367 17.33 -5.44 29.93
CA PHE A 367 17.89 -5.82 31.21
C PHE A 367 16.83 -5.83 32.32
N TYR A 368 15.96 -4.81 32.37
CA TYR A 368 14.87 -4.74 33.33
C TYR A 368 13.92 -5.92 33.21
N LEU A 369 13.45 -6.23 31.99
CA LEU A 369 12.55 -7.38 31.76
C LEU A 369 13.21 -8.70 32.13
N LYS A 370 14.47 -8.90 31.76
CA LYS A 370 15.25 -10.10 32.12
C LYS A 370 15.47 -10.24 33.62
N SER A 371 15.71 -9.14 34.34
CA SER A 371 15.85 -9.15 35.79
C SER A 371 14.55 -9.54 36.51
N ARG A 372 13.41 -9.46 35.84
CA ARG A 372 12.09 -9.95 36.29
C ARG A 372 11.79 -11.38 35.88
N GLY A 373 12.77 -12.09 35.30
CA GLY A 373 12.65 -13.50 34.90
C GLY A 373 12.05 -13.73 33.51
N ILE A 374 11.87 -12.67 32.73
CA ILE A 374 11.39 -12.79 31.34
C ILE A 374 12.54 -13.28 30.44
N PRO A 375 12.36 -14.38 29.67
CA PRO A 375 13.39 -14.84 28.73
C PRO A 375 13.78 -13.77 27.70
N GLN A 376 15.01 -13.81 27.20
CA GLN A 376 15.55 -12.82 26.26
C GLN A 376 14.64 -12.62 25.05
N ALA A 377 14.22 -13.69 24.38
CA ALA A 377 13.38 -13.61 23.18
C ALA A 377 12.02 -12.95 23.45
N GLU A 378 11.44 -13.27 24.61
CA GLU A 378 10.16 -12.67 25.03
C GLU A 378 10.33 -11.18 25.41
N ALA A 379 11.45 -10.82 26.05
CA ALA A 379 11.76 -9.43 26.36
C ALA A 379 11.95 -8.59 25.08
N GLU A 380 12.65 -9.12 24.08
CA GLU A 380 12.79 -8.48 22.77
C GLU A 380 11.44 -8.30 22.09
N ARG A 381 10.60 -9.33 22.06
CA ARG A 381 9.24 -9.27 21.52
C ARG A 381 8.42 -8.15 22.16
N LEU A 382 8.41 -8.09 23.48
CA LEU A 382 7.66 -7.07 24.23
C LEU A 382 8.15 -5.64 23.92
N VAL A 383 9.46 -5.45 23.76
CA VAL A 383 10.01 -4.12 23.41
C VAL A 383 9.62 -3.75 21.97
N VAL A 384 9.67 -4.70 21.02
CA VAL A 384 9.26 -4.46 19.64
C VAL A 384 7.75 -4.17 19.54
N GLU A 385 6.91 -4.93 20.24
CA GLU A 385 5.47 -4.67 20.29
C GLU A 385 5.17 -3.30 20.89
N GLY A 386 5.83 -2.95 22.02
CA GLY A 386 5.70 -1.62 22.63
C GLY A 386 6.17 -0.49 21.72
N PHE A 387 7.20 -0.73 20.90
CA PHE A 387 7.62 0.24 19.88
C PHE A 387 6.51 0.51 18.85
N PHE A 388 5.78 -0.51 18.42
CA PHE A 388 4.69 -0.36 17.46
C PHE A 388 3.37 0.12 18.08
N ASP A 389 3.19 0.04 19.41
CA ASP A 389 1.93 0.37 20.07
C ASP A 389 1.33 1.72 19.65
N PRO A 390 2.07 2.86 19.54
CA PRO A 390 1.49 4.12 19.11
C PRO A 390 0.87 4.11 17.71
N ILE A 391 1.34 3.25 16.80
CA ILE A 391 0.72 3.13 15.48
C ILE A 391 -0.43 2.12 15.51
N MET A 392 -0.30 1.06 16.32
CA MET A 392 -1.38 0.09 16.50
C MET A 392 -2.63 0.72 17.10
N GLN A 393 -2.49 1.72 17.98
CA GLN A 393 -3.60 2.51 18.53
C GLN A 393 -4.34 3.34 17.47
N ARG A 394 -3.68 3.69 16.36
CA ARG A 394 -4.32 4.39 15.23
C ARG A 394 -5.15 3.46 14.34
N ILE A 395 -4.92 2.13 14.43
CA ILE A 395 -5.60 1.13 13.62
C ILE A 395 -6.81 0.61 14.41
N PRO A 396 -8.03 0.96 13.99
CA PRO A 396 -9.24 0.59 14.75
C PRO A 396 -9.65 -0.89 14.60
N PHE A 397 -8.91 -1.65 13.77
CA PHE A 397 -9.23 -3.02 13.41
C PHE A 397 -8.38 -4.03 14.16
N GLU A 398 -9.02 -4.86 14.98
CA GLU A 398 -8.34 -5.87 15.77
C GLU A 398 -7.66 -6.93 14.88
N GLY A 399 -8.34 -7.42 13.86
CA GLY A 399 -7.78 -8.41 12.94
C GLY A 399 -6.53 -7.92 12.20
N VAL A 400 -6.45 -6.63 11.84
CA VAL A 400 -5.23 -6.04 11.25
C VAL A 400 -4.09 -6.04 12.27
N ARG A 401 -4.37 -5.65 13.53
CA ARG A 401 -3.37 -5.66 14.59
C ARG A 401 -2.86 -7.06 14.89
N GLU A 402 -3.77 -8.05 15.00
CA GLU A 402 -3.43 -9.47 15.20
C GLU A 402 -2.57 -10.03 14.07
N ARG A 403 -2.92 -9.70 12.81
CA ARG A 403 -2.12 -10.11 11.64
C ARG A 403 -0.69 -9.57 11.72
N PHE A 404 -0.53 -8.33 12.13
CA PHE A 404 0.80 -7.74 12.29
C PHE A 404 1.56 -8.31 13.49
N GLN A 405 0.89 -8.55 14.62
CA GLN A 405 1.50 -9.19 15.78
C GLN A 405 2.00 -10.60 15.45
N GLN A 406 1.23 -11.36 14.68
CA GLN A 406 1.66 -12.68 14.20
C GLN A 406 2.92 -12.57 13.31
N ALA A 407 2.96 -11.60 12.39
CA ALA A 407 4.13 -11.36 11.56
C ALA A 407 5.37 -10.97 12.38
N ILE A 408 5.22 -10.19 13.47
CA ILE A 408 6.30 -9.88 14.41
C ILE A 408 6.81 -11.17 15.06
N GLN A 409 5.92 -12.00 15.58
CA GLN A 409 6.28 -13.26 16.24
C GLN A 409 7.03 -14.20 15.30
N ASP A 410 6.52 -14.38 14.08
CA ASP A 410 7.14 -15.24 13.06
C ASP A 410 8.57 -14.77 12.74
N LYS A 411 8.75 -13.46 12.51
CA LYS A 411 10.08 -12.90 12.18
C LYS A 411 11.07 -12.92 13.35
N LEU A 412 10.60 -12.80 14.58
CA LEU A 412 11.46 -12.91 15.77
C LEU A 412 11.80 -14.37 16.11
N SER A 413 11.02 -15.35 15.68
CA SER A 413 11.23 -16.78 15.97
C SER A 413 12.20 -17.50 15.02
N VAL A 414 12.54 -16.90 13.88
CA VAL A 414 13.34 -17.54 12.78
C VAL A 414 14.82 -17.82 13.16
N ASP A 415 15.32 -17.35 14.31
CA ASP A 415 16.71 -17.58 14.76
C ASP A 415 16.84 -18.69 15.83
N LYS A 416 16.00 -19.74 15.75
CA LYS A 416 16.19 -20.96 16.59
C LYS A 416 16.62 -22.17 15.80
#